data_cd6f2152d648d96ef3204ecb3d31dc3d
#
_entry.id   cd6f2152d648d96ef3204ecb3d31dc3d
#
_cell.length_a   1.000
_cell.length_b   1.000
_cell.length_c   1.000
_cell.angle_alpha   90.00
_cell.angle_beta   90.00
_cell.angle_gamma   90.00
#
_symmetry.space_group_name_H-M   'P 1'
#
loop_
_entity.id
_entity.type
_entity.pdbx_description
1 polymer ?
#
loop_
_entity_poly.entity_id
_entity_poly.type
_entity_poly.pdbx_seq_one_letter_code
_entity_poly.pdbx_strand_id
1 'polypeptide(L)'
;MAYLLGVVLFALAILISVSLHEAGHLLTAKAFGMKVTKYFVGFGPTLWSFKRGETEYGVKGIPLGGFCKIVGMTPQDDDVDPADEPRAMWRFPVWKRTIVMSAGSITHFALALIALWIIAVSAGLPNPQFPSTEAEIRKEPAVIQLSKCVVPENTLRECTTADPASPAAQAQLRDGDRITGINGTPINDYGQLLTTLRTLKPGDTAQIAYVRDGQPATTSTVLAQTQRPPLDDPKGQVAAVAALGVGLVPSTPTRITYGPVGAFGATADFTGDMAVNTFEAMKRIPQKVPALWAAITGEERDIDTPISVVGASRLGGEAVENDAWLLFFMLFVSLNFFIGVFNLLPLLPLDGGHIAIAWFERARSWLYARIGRADPGRVDYLKLMPLTYAVILIGGVFTLLTITADVVNPITLFSR
;
A
#
# COMPACT_ATOMS: atom_id res chain seq x y z
N MET A 1 14.45 -19.68 -5.47
CA MET A 1 14.14 -19.36 -6.89
C MET A 1 12.88 -18.48 -7.00
N ALA A 2 11.77 -18.86 -6.37
CA ALA A 2 10.52 -18.08 -6.40
C ALA A 2 10.67 -16.65 -5.85
N TYR A 3 11.39 -16.45 -4.76
CA TYR A 3 11.72 -15.14 -4.21
C TYR A 3 12.40 -14.23 -5.25
N LEU A 4 13.47 -14.68 -5.86
CA LEU A 4 14.20 -13.88 -6.86
C LEU A 4 13.32 -13.56 -8.07
N LEU A 5 12.52 -14.53 -8.53
CA LEU A 5 11.53 -14.30 -9.59
C LEU A 5 10.55 -13.19 -9.20
N GLY A 6 10.00 -13.24 -7.98
CA GLY A 6 9.08 -12.21 -7.47
C GLY A 6 9.72 -10.82 -7.40
N VAL A 7 10.97 -10.72 -6.91
CA VAL A 7 11.73 -9.45 -6.91
C VAL A 7 11.87 -8.89 -8.32
N VAL A 8 12.29 -9.71 -9.27
CA VAL A 8 12.48 -9.29 -10.67
C VAL A 8 11.14 -8.89 -11.31
N LEU A 9 10.10 -9.68 -11.11
CA LEU A 9 8.76 -9.37 -11.64
C LEU A 9 8.24 -8.04 -11.08
N PHE A 10 8.41 -7.80 -9.78
CA PHE A 10 7.93 -6.55 -9.17
C PHE A 10 8.74 -5.34 -9.66
N ALA A 11 10.06 -5.44 -9.74
CA ALA A 11 10.93 -4.40 -10.29
C ALA A 11 10.57 -4.07 -11.76
N LEU A 12 10.31 -5.10 -12.58
CA LEU A 12 9.85 -4.93 -13.96
C LEU A 12 8.46 -4.28 -14.01
N ALA A 13 7.54 -4.66 -13.14
CA ALA A 13 6.21 -4.05 -13.07
C ALA A 13 6.31 -2.55 -12.75
N ILE A 14 7.19 -2.15 -11.83
CA ILE A 14 7.47 -0.74 -11.53
C ILE A 14 8.05 -0.04 -12.76
N LEU A 15 9.06 -0.62 -13.40
CA LEU A 15 9.71 -0.03 -14.59
C LEU A 15 8.71 0.18 -15.72
N ILE A 16 7.83 -0.80 -15.98
CA ILE A 16 6.76 -0.70 -16.97
C ILE A 16 5.78 0.42 -16.57
N SER A 17 5.39 0.48 -15.30
CA SER A 17 4.47 1.50 -14.80
C SER A 17 5.02 2.92 -15.00
N VAL A 18 6.30 3.16 -14.67
CA VAL A 18 6.97 4.45 -14.90
C VAL A 18 7.13 4.72 -16.39
N SER A 19 7.43 3.73 -17.20
CA SER A 19 7.48 3.89 -18.66
C SER A 19 6.13 4.31 -19.24
N LEU A 20 5.04 3.73 -18.74
CA LEU A 20 3.68 4.11 -19.14
C LEU A 20 3.30 5.51 -18.65
N HIS A 21 3.79 5.94 -17.48
CA HIS A 21 3.66 7.33 -17.01
C HIS A 21 4.25 8.31 -18.04
N GLU A 22 5.51 8.10 -18.46
CA GLU A 22 6.15 8.93 -19.48
C GLU A 22 5.43 8.84 -20.83
N ALA A 23 4.86 7.67 -21.17
CA ALA A 23 4.04 7.51 -22.35
C ALA A 23 2.74 8.32 -22.28
N GLY A 24 2.18 8.52 -21.11
CA GLY A 24 1.04 9.40 -20.88
C GLY A 24 1.34 10.83 -21.31
N HIS A 25 2.48 11.38 -20.87
CA HIS A 25 2.95 12.72 -21.31
C HIS A 25 3.20 12.78 -22.82
N LEU A 26 3.89 11.79 -23.36
CA LEU A 26 4.20 11.70 -24.78
C LEU A 26 2.94 11.72 -25.65
N LEU A 27 1.99 10.84 -25.33
CA LEU A 27 0.78 10.66 -26.14
C LEU A 27 -0.12 11.90 -26.11
N THR A 28 -0.32 12.48 -24.93
CA THR A 28 -1.16 13.68 -24.78
C THR A 28 -0.51 14.92 -25.38
N ALA A 29 0.82 15.11 -25.21
CA ALA A 29 1.55 16.20 -25.83
C ALA A 29 1.45 16.14 -27.37
N LYS A 30 1.68 14.96 -27.95
CA LYS A 30 1.54 14.76 -29.40
C LYS A 30 0.11 14.95 -29.89
N ALA A 31 -0.89 14.45 -29.15
CA ALA A 31 -2.30 14.63 -29.48
C ALA A 31 -2.71 16.11 -29.54
N PHE A 32 -2.09 16.96 -28.71
CA PHE A 32 -2.30 18.42 -28.77
C PHE A 32 -1.40 19.16 -29.76
N GLY A 33 -0.50 18.46 -30.45
CA GLY A 33 0.41 19.05 -31.44
C GLY A 33 1.69 19.67 -30.85
N MET A 34 1.99 19.42 -29.58
CA MET A 34 3.25 19.81 -28.96
C MET A 34 4.41 18.98 -29.52
N LYS A 35 5.60 19.55 -29.62
CA LYS A 35 6.78 18.82 -30.10
C LYS A 35 7.41 18.03 -28.97
N VAL A 36 7.58 16.71 -29.20
CA VAL A 36 8.29 15.81 -28.30
C VAL A 36 9.53 15.29 -28.98
N THR A 37 10.70 15.55 -28.41
CA THR A 37 12.00 15.22 -29.04
C THR A 37 12.55 13.89 -28.54
N LYS A 38 12.33 13.51 -27.26
CA LYS A 38 12.88 12.29 -26.68
C LYS A 38 11.85 11.60 -25.79
N TYR A 39 11.88 10.26 -25.85
CA TYR A 39 11.19 9.37 -24.93
C TYR A 39 12.14 8.23 -24.57
N PHE A 40 12.56 8.15 -23.33
CA PHE A 40 13.53 7.16 -22.88
C PHE A 40 13.08 6.47 -21.59
N VAL A 41 13.31 5.15 -21.53
CA VAL A 41 13.20 4.36 -20.32
C VAL A 41 14.60 4.22 -19.72
N GLY A 42 14.75 4.61 -18.44
CA GLY A 42 16.02 4.63 -17.73
C GLY A 42 16.80 5.94 -17.86
N PHE A 43 17.96 5.96 -17.20
CA PHE A 43 18.92 7.06 -17.18
C PHE A 43 20.33 6.57 -17.55
N GLY A 44 21.30 7.51 -17.64
CA GLY A 44 22.69 7.17 -17.93
C GLY A 44 22.97 6.97 -19.43
N PRO A 45 23.93 6.09 -19.81
CA PRO A 45 24.31 5.86 -21.19
C PRO A 45 23.17 5.20 -21.97
N THR A 46 23.01 5.58 -23.24
CA THR A 46 22.02 4.98 -24.14
C THR A 46 22.51 3.59 -24.57
N LEU A 47 21.70 2.57 -24.27
CA LEU A 47 21.95 1.20 -24.70
C LEU A 47 21.46 0.97 -26.13
N TRP A 48 20.28 1.51 -26.42
CA TRP A 48 19.65 1.39 -27.73
C TRP A 48 18.66 2.55 -27.93
N SER A 49 18.62 3.08 -29.16
CA SER A 49 17.61 4.07 -29.55
C SER A 49 17.27 3.98 -31.03
N PHE A 50 16.09 4.47 -31.38
CA PHE A 50 15.65 4.67 -32.75
C PHE A 50 14.85 5.95 -32.89
N LYS A 51 14.86 6.56 -34.05
CA LYS A 51 14.08 7.75 -34.35
C LYS A 51 12.84 7.39 -35.18
N ARG A 52 11.68 7.88 -34.73
CA ARG A 52 10.42 7.77 -35.48
C ARG A 52 9.77 9.14 -35.55
N GLY A 53 9.73 9.68 -36.77
CA GLY A 53 9.35 11.09 -36.99
C GLY A 53 10.31 12.03 -36.29
N GLU A 54 9.81 12.92 -35.47
CA GLU A 54 10.59 13.93 -34.73
C GLU A 54 11.05 13.46 -33.33
N THR A 55 10.62 12.29 -32.90
CA THR A 55 10.92 11.77 -31.55
C THR A 55 11.94 10.63 -31.62
N GLU A 56 12.95 10.70 -30.76
CA GLU A 56 13.87 9.62 -30.48
C GLU A 56 13.36 8.79 -29.30
N TYR A 57 13.23 7.48 -29.52
CA TYR A 57 12.81 6.48 -28.52
C TYR A 57 13.99 5.62 -28.14
N GLY A 58 14.14 5.30 -26.85
CA GLY A 58 15.25 4.44 -26.46
C GLY A 58 15.22 3.94 -25.04
N VAL A 59 16.21 3.11 -24.73
CA VAL A 59 16.46 2.52 -23.42
C VAL A 59 17.87 2.89 -22.97
N LYS A 60 18.01 3.24 -21.70
CA LYS A 60 19.27 3.61 -21.06
C LYS A 60 19.69 2.58 -20.02
N GLY A 61 20.97 2.61 -19.64
CA GLY A 61 21.61 1.58 -18.83
C GLY A 61 21.17 1.49 -17.36
N ILE A 62 20.57 2.54 -16.80
CA ILE A 62 20.14 2.57 -15.41
C ILE A 62 18.61 2.55 -15.38
N PRO A 63 17.94 1.43 -15.02
CA PRO A 63 16.49 1.27 -15.12
C PRO A 63 15.74 1.91 -13.93
N LEU A 64 16.14 3.12 -13.53
CA LEU A 64 15.56 3.85 -12.39
C LEU A 64 14.68 5.00 -12.89
N GLY A 65 13.63 4.69 -13.66
CA GLY A 65 12.70 5.69 -14.15
C GLY A 65 12.68 5.82 -15.67
N GLY A 66 12.31 7.02 -16.16
CA GLY A 66 12.26 7.39 -17.56
C GLY A 66 12.15 8.90 -17.70
N PHE A 67 12.11 9.41 -18.93
CA PHE A 67 11.80 10.80 -19.20
C PHE A 67 11.22 11.01 -20.61
N CYS A 68 10.34 11.99 -20.70
CA CYS A 68 9.77 12.48 -21.93
C CYS A 68 10.18 13.97 -22.11
N LYS A 69 10.96 14.30 -23.16
CA LYS A 69 11.37 15.69 -23.42
C LYS A 69 10.37 16.38 -24.35
N ILE A 70 9.49 17.20 -23.77
CA ILE A 70 8.55 18.06 -24.47
C ILE A 70 9.22 19.44 -24.63
N VAL A 71 9.28 19.97 -25.86
CA VAL A 71 9.89 21.29 -26.15
C VAL A 71 9.14 22.36 -25.35
N GLY A 72 9.90 23.17 -24.63
CA GLY A 72 9.36 24.29 -23.85
C GLY A 72 8.56 23.88 -22.64
N MET A 73 8.81 22.70 -22.09
CA MET A 73 8.25 22.29 -20.81
C MET A 73 8.87 23.09 -19.65
N THR A 74 10.18 23.30 -19.71
CA THR A 74 10.92 24.10 -18.75
C THR A 74 11.58 25.30 -19.42
N PRO A 75 11.77 26.43 -18.74
CA PRO A 75 12.46 27.60 -19.28
C PRO A 75 13.96 27.39 -19.55
N GLN A 76 14.53 26.32 -18.99
CA GLN A 76 15.91 25.89 -19.28
C GLN A 76 16.06 25.31 -20.70
N ASP A 77 14.96 25.12 -21.44
CA ASP A 77 14.95 24.93 -22.87
C ASP A 77 15.21 26.30 -23.59
N ASP A 78 16.22 27.06 -23.16
CA ASP A 78 16.58 28.37 -23.77
C ASP A 78 17.02 28.24 -25.24
N ASP A 79 17.37 27.01 -25.67
CA ASP A 79 17.76 26.66 -27.04
C ASP A 79 16.59 26.10 -27.87
N VAL A 80 15.37 26.60 -27.69
CA VAL A 80 14.26 26.19 -28.57
C VAL A 80 14.49 26.78 -29.94
N ASP A 81 14.66 25.90 -30.95
CA ASP A 81 14.74 26.33 -32.34
C ASP A 81 13.54 27.24 -32.67
N PRO A 82 13.73 28.42 -33.27
CA PRO A 82 12.64 29.31 -33.68
C PRO A 82 11.55 28.60 -34.50
N ALA A 83 11.92 27.57 -35.27
CA ALA A 83 10.97 26.75 -36.02
C ALA A 83 10.06 25.88 -35.11
N ASP A 84 10.50 25.56 -33.89
CA ASP A 84 9.79 24.73 -32.95
C ASP A 84 8.99 25.53 -31.92
N GLU A 85 9.27 26.83 -31.79
CA GLU A 85 8.61 27.72 -30.82
C GLU A 85 7.08 27.69 -30.90
N PRO A 86 6.42 27.67 -32.08
CA PRO A 86 4.95 27.57 -32.17
C PRO A 86 4.38 26.30 -31.53
N ARG A 87 5.19 25.25 -31.41
CA ARG A 87 4.83 23.95 -30.86
C ARG A 87 5.39 23.73 -29.44
N ALA A 88 6.03 24.74 -28.85
CA ALA A 88 6.51 24.69 -27.48
C ALA A 88 5.35 24.69 -26.49
N MET A 89 5.46 23.92 -25.41
CA MET A 89 4.40 23.68 -24.45
C MET A 89 3.83 24.99 -23.86
N TRP A 90 4.65 26.00 -23.61
CA TRP A 90 4.20 27.30 -23.08
C TRP A 90 3.26 28.09 -24.01
N ARG A 91 3.25 27.78 -25.32
CA ARG A 91 2.34 28.42 -26.31
C ARG A 91 0.90 27.90 -26.19
N PHE A 92 0.72 26.78 -25.54
CA PHE A 92 -0.60 26.16 -25.41
C PHE A 92 -1.37 26.66 -24.18
N PRO A 93 -2.72 26.71 -24.25
CA PRO A 93 -3.55 27.15 -23.12
C PRO A 93 -3.34 26.24 -21.90
N VAL A 94 -3.52 26.82 -20.70
CA VAL A 94 -3.22 26.17 -19.42
C VAL A 94 -3.92 24.81 -19.28
N TRP A 95 -5.18 24.67 -19.73
CA TRP A 95 -5.89 23.40 -19.63
C TRP A 95 -5.21 22.27 -20.43
N LYS A 96 -4.63 22.54 -21.63
CA LYS A 96 -3.87 21.55 -22.39
C LYS A 96 -2.57 21.17 -21.65
N ARG A 97 -1.88 22.15 -21.10
CA ARG A 97 -0.66 21.94 -20.29
C ARG A 97 -0.99 21.09 -19.05
N THR A 98 -2.12 21.38 -18.39
CA THR A 98 -2.59 20.59 -17.23
C THR A 98 -2.86 19.13 -17.62
N ILE A 99 -3.59 18.88 -18.71
CA ILE A 99 -3.85 17.51 -19.18
C ILE A 99 -2.55 16.76 -19.46
N VAL A 100 -1.60 17.40 -20.15
CA VAL A 100 -0.31 16.78 -20.47
C VAL A 100 0.46 16.44 -19.20
N MET A 101 0.55 17.39 -18.24
CA MET A 101 1.26 17.16 -16.97
C MET A 101 0.55 16.15 -16.06
N SER A 102 -0.78 16.10 -16.08
CA SER A 102 -1.52 15.12 -15.28
C SER A 102 -1.52 13.71 -15.91
N ALA A 103 -1.18 13.58 -17.19
CA ALA A 103 -1.31 12.33 -17.94
C ALA A 103 -0.47 11.19 -17.35
N GLY A 104 0.72 11.50 -16.83
CA GLY A 104 1.56 10.51 -16.14
C GLY A 104 0.87 9.96 -14.89
N SER A 105 0.39 10.84 -14.01
CA SER A 105 -0.36 10.44 -12.80
C SER A 105 -1.65 9.69 -13.14
N ILE A 106 -2.39 10.13 -14.18
CA ILE A 106 -3.60 9.45 -14.65
C ILE A 106 -3.27 8.03 -15.10
N THR A 107 -2.13 7.80 -15.72
CA THR A 107 -1.69 6.45 -16.11
C THR A 107 -1.48 5.55 -14.90
N HIS A 108 -0.85 6.05 -13.83
CA HIS A 108 -0.69 5.30 -12.59
C HIS A 108 -2.05 4.97 -11.94
N PHE A 109 -2.97 5.94 -11.89
CA PHE A 109 -4.33 5.68 -11.39
C PHE A 109 -5.07 4.67 -12.25
N ALA A 110 -4.96 4.75 -13.58
CA ALA A 110 -5.58 3.79 -14.47
C ALA A 110 -5.05 2.36 -14.25
N LEU A 111 -3.72 2.20 -14.10
CA LEU A 111 -3.11 0.91 -13.78
C LEU A 111 -3.61 0.36 -12.44
N ALA A 112 -3.66 1.20 -11.40
CA ALA A 112 -4.16 0.82 -10.08
C ALA A 112 -5.64 0.40 -10.15
N LEU A 113 -6.49 1.19 -10.82
CA LEU A 113 -7.93 0.91 -10.96
C LEU A 113 -8.20 -0.36 -11.76
N ILE A 114 -7.48 -0.58 -12.87
CA ILE A 114 -7.61 -1.81 -13.67
C ILE A 114 -7.20 -3.03 -12.83
N ALA A 115 -6.07 -2.95 -12.13
CA ALA A 115 -5.62 -4.04 -11.27
C ALA A 115 -6.62 -4.30 -10.12
N LEU A 116 -7.13 -3.26 -9.45
CA LEU A 116 -8.17 -3.39 -8.42
C LEU A 116 -9.46 -4.01 -8.96
N TRP A 117 -9.90 -3.60 -10.14
CA TRP A 117 -11.09 -4.18 -10.76
C TRP A 117 -10.89 -5.68 -11.04
N ILE A 118 -9.73 -6.06 -11.57
CA ILE A 118 -9.38 -7.48 -11.78
C ILE A 118 -9.40 -8.23 -10.44
N ILE A 119 -8.80 -7.66 -9.39
CA ILE A 119 -8.79 -8.26 -8.04
C ILE A 119 -10.23 -8.38 -7.51
N ALA A 120 -11.05 -7.35 -7.63
CA ALA A 120 -12.44 -7.35 -7.16
C ALA A 120 -13.26 -8.47 -7.78
N VAL A 121 -13.04 -8.76 -9.08
CA VAL A 121 -13.76 -9.80 -9.81
C VAL A 121 -13.21 -11.20 -9.53
N SER A 122 -11.89 -11.34 -9.36
CA SER A 122 -11.22 -12.65 -9.28
C SER A 122 -10.98 -13.15 -7.85
N ALA A 123 -10.39 -12.30 -7.01
CA ALA A 123 -9.95 -12.67 -5.65
C ALA A 123 -10.76 -12.00 -4.53
N GLY A 124 -11.57 -10.99 -4.88
CA GLY A 124 -12.33 -10.18 -3.95
C GLY A 124 -11.51 -9.08 -3.28
N LEU A 125 -12.20 -7.98 -2.93
CA LEU A 125 -11.64 -6.89 -2.11
C LEU A 125 -11.87 -7.16 -0.62
N PRO A 126 -11.07 -6.55 0.28
CA PRO A 126 -11.32 -6.61 1.71
C PRO A 126 -12.77 -6.24 2.03
N ASN A 127 -13.39 -7.02 2.89
CA ASN A 127 -14.78 -6.76 3.30
C ASN A 127 -14.81 -5.63 4.34
N PRO A 128 -15.47 -4.48 4.06
CA PRO A 128 -15.57 -3.39 5.03
C PRO A 128 -16.30 -3.77 6.33
N GLN A 129 -17.12 -4.83 6.28
CA GLN A 129 -17.87 -5.33 7.44
C GLN A 129 -17.09 -6.40 8.22
N PHE A 130 -15.88 -6.75 7.78
CA PHE A 130 -15.04 -7.68 8.50
C PHE A 130 -14.55 -7.03 9.80
N PRO A 131 -14.74 -7.69 10.97
CA PRO A 131 -14.35 -7.12 12.24
C PRO A 131 -12.84 -6.92 12.29
N SER A 132 -12.40 -5.66 12.33
CA SER A 132 -11.00 -5.27 12.28
C SER A 132 -10.45 -4.82 13.63
N THR A 133 -11.33 -4.43 14.54
CA THR A 133 -10.96 -4.01 15.90
C THR A 133 -11.23 -5.12 16.90
N GLU A 134 -10.45 -5.14 17.98
CA GLU A 134 -10.65 -6.12 19.06
C GLU A 134 -12.06 -6.04 19.65
N ALA A 135 -12.62 -4.83 19.75
CA ALA A 135 -13.98 -4.62 20.24
C ALA A 135 -15.05 -5.21 19.32
N GLU A 136 -14.84 -5.19 18.00
CA GLU A 136 -15.72 -5.83 17.02
C GLU A 136 -15.56 -7.35 17.05
N ILE A 137 -14.32 -7.84 17.07
CA ILE A 137 -14.00 -9.27 17.18
C ILE A 137 -14.66 -9.90 18.43
N ARG A 138 -14.66 -9.20 19.56
CA ARG A 138 -15.29 -9.68 20.79
C ARG A 138 -16.82 -9.79 20.71
N LYS A 139 -17.47 -9.03 19.82
CA LYS A 139 -18.93 -9.08 19.61
C LYS A 139 -19.37 -10.17 18.64
N GLU A 140 -18.41 -10.80 17.94
CA GLU A 140 -18.72 -11.90 17.03
C GLU A 140 -19.30 -13.09 17.79
N PRO A 141 -20.21 -13.89 17.20
CA PRO A 141 -20.63 -15.16 17.77
C PRO A 141 -19.42 -16.05 18.06
N ALA A 142 -19.45 -16.79 19.16
CA ALA A 142 -18.34 -17.65 19.56
C ALA A 142 -18.24 -18.93 18.68
N VAL A 143 -18.14 -18.74 17.37
CA VAL A 143 -17.88 -19.81 16.39
C VAL A 143 -16.39 -20.08 16.39
N ILE A 144 -15.98 -21.31 16.65
CA ILE A 144 -14.59 -21.66 16.89
C ILE A 144 -13.91 -22.32 15.69
N GLN A 145 -12.60 -22.08 15.60
CA GLN A 145 -11.66 -22.87 14.83
C GLN A 145 -10.69 -23.55 15.80
N LEU A 146 -10.44 -24.83 15.61
CA LEU A 146 -9.55 -25.59 16.48
C LEU A 146 -8.09 -25.20 16.24
N SER A 147 -7.37 -24.97 17.32
CA SER A 147 -5.90 -24.96 17.28
C SER A 147 -5.36 -26.38 17.39
N LYS A 148 -4.25 -26.69 16.75
CA LYS A 148 -3.60 -28.01 16.87
C LYS A 148 -3.07 -28.25 18.28
N CYS A 149 -2.58 -27.20 18.93
CA CYS A 149 -2.01 -27.21 20.27
C CYS A 149 -2.35 -25.94 21.04
N VAL A 150 -1.99 -25.87 22.29
CA VAL A 150 -1.93 -24.65 23.09
C VAL A 150 -0.46 -24.30 23.30
N VAL A 151 -0.01 -23.16 22.72
CA VAL A 151 1.35 -22.65 22.95
C VAL A 151 1.40 -22.08 24.37
N PRO A 152 2.28 -22.61 25.25
CA PRO A 152 2.34 -22.18 26.65
C PRO A 152 2.78 -20.73 26.85
N GLU A 153 3.66 -20.22 25.96
CA GLU A 153 4.21 -18.88 26.02
C GLU A 153 3.28 -17.87 25.34
N ASN A 154 3.48 -16.57 25.64
CA ASN A 154 2.80 -15.48 24.91
C ASN A 154 3.55 -15.15 23.63
N THR A 155 3.67 -16.13 22.72
CA THR A 155 4.35 -15.98 21.42
C THR A 155 3.49 -16.55 20.31
N LEU A 156 3.58 -15.93 19.12
CA LEU A 156 2.98 -16.44 17.89
C LEU A 156 4.01 -17.36 17.22
N ARG A 157 3.90 -18.66 17.44
CA ARG A 157 4.72 -19.68 16.79
C ARG A 157 3.89 -20.91 16.42
N GLU A 158 4.40 -21.68 15.53
CA GLU A 158 3.80 -22.97 15.20
C GLU A 158 3.88 -23.97 16.37
N CYS A 159 2.94 -24.91 16.36
CA CYS A 159 2.92 -26.02 17.31
C CYS A 159 4.15 -26.92 17.17
N THR A 160 4.74 -27.27 18.29
CA THR A 160 5.76 -28.31 18.39
C THR A 160 5.20 -29.55 19.05
N THR A 161 5.93 -30.67 18.97
CA THR A 161 5.56 -31.93 19.62
C THR A 161 5.58 -31.87 21.16
N ALA A 162 6.22 -30.82 21.72
CA ALA A 162 6.28 -30.62 23.18
C ALA A 162 5.08 -29.82 23.69
N ASP A 163 4.31 -29.14 22.81
CA ASP A 163 3.19 -28.33 23.23
C ASP A 163 1.97 -29.21 23.59
N PRO A 164 1.19 -28.83 24.62
CA PRO A 164 -0.03 -29.53 24.96
C PRO A 164 -1.01 -29.57 23.78
N ALA A 165 -1.58 -30.75 23.52
CA ALA A 165 -2.63 -30.88 22.51
C ALA A 165 -3.84 -30.02 22.89
N SER A 166 -4.53 -29.47 21.87
CA SER A 166 -5.72 -28.64 22.10
C SER A 166 -6.78 -29.35 22.94
N PRO A 167 -7.19 -28.81 24.10
CA PRO A 167 -8.30 -29.35 24.88
C PRO A 167 -9.61 -29.46 24.09
N ALA A 168 -9.88 -28.48 23.20
CA ALA A 168 -11.04 -28.51 22.32
C ALA A 168 -11.02 -29.71 21.36
N ALA A 169 -9.84 -30.02 20.79
CA ALA A 169 -9.67 -31.17 19.92
C ALA A 169 -9.86 -32.51 20.72
N GLN A 170 -9.31 -32.57 21.92
CA GLN A 170 -9.52 -33.73 22.81
C GLN A 170 -10.98 -33.94 23.18
N ALA A 171 -11.74 -32.83 23.34
CA ALA A 171 -13.18 -32.84 23.57
C ALA A 171 -14.03 -33.15 22.34
N GLN A 172 -13.40 -33.46 21.18
CA GLN A 172 -14.05 -33.72 19.89
C GLN A 172 -14.90 -32.54 19.38
N LEU A 173 -14.58 -31.30 19.78
CA LEU A 173 -15.09 -30.11 19.13
C LEU A 173 -14.58 -30.05 17.69
N ARG A 174 -15.24 -29.28 16.81
CA ARG A 174 -14.89 -29.14 15.38
C ARG A 174 -14.91 -27.69 14.99
N ASP A 175 -14.21 -27.41 13.92
CA ASP A 175 -14.29 -26.10 13.25
C ASP A 175 -15.75 -25.82 12.88
N GLY A 176 -16.22 -24.60 13.19
CA GLY A 176 -17.60 -24.19 12.98
C GLY A 176 -18.55 -24.46 14.16
N ASP A 177 -18.15 -25.16 15.20
CA ASP A 177 -18.95 -25.26 16.41
C ASP A 177 -19.14 -23.88 17.05
N ARG A 178 -20.37 -23.56 17.44
CA ARG A 178 -20.67 -22.34 18.20
C ARG A 178 -20.78 -22.66 19.67
N ILE A 179 -19.86 -22.14 20.47
CA ILE A 179 -19.92 -22.31 21.95
C ILE A 179 -21.05 -21.45 22.47
N THR A 180 -21.95 -22.08 23.26
CA THR A 180 -23.13 -21.44 23.83
C THR A 180 -23.13 -21.42 25.35
N GLY A 181 -22.19 -22.14 26.01
CA GLY A 181 -22.06 -22.10 27.45
C GLY A 181 -20.81 -22.80 27.95
N ILE A 182 -20.31 -22.35 29.11
CA ILE A 182 -19.23 -23.00 29.87
C ILE A 182 -19.68 -23.12 31.34
N ASN A 183 -19.64 -24.33 31.88
CA ASN A 183 -20.04 -24.62 33.27
C ASN A 183 -21.40 -24.01 33.65
N GLY A 184 -22.38 -24.05 32.73
CA GLY A 184 -23.70 -23.47 32.91
C GLY A 184 -23.78 -21.93 32.69
N THR A 185 -22.66 -21.22 32.53
CA THR A 185 -22.66 -19.80 32.21
C THR A 185 -22.93 -19.64 30.72
N PRO A 186 -23.97 -18.90 30.30
CA PRO A 186 -24.25 -18.65 28.88
C PRO A 186 -23.14 -17.85 28.18
N ILE A 187 -22.84 -18.20 26.94
CA ILE A 187 -21.90 -17.53 26.07
C ILE A 187 -22.65 -17.04 24.83
N ASN A 188 -22.77 -15.73 24.65
CA ASN A 188 -23.46 -15.10 23.52
C ASN A 188 -22.49 -14.63 22.44
N ASP A 189 -21.27 -14.23 22.83
CA ASP A 189 -20.25 -13.72 21.96
C ASP A 189 -18.83 -14.20 22.33
N TYR A 190 -17.87 -13.95 21.48
CA TYR A 190 -16.49 -14.39 21.69
C TYR A 190 -15.83 -13.69 22.89
N GLY A 191 -16.19 -12.43 23.16
CA GLY A 191 -15.70 -11.70 24.34
C GLY A 191 -16.10 -12.38 25.64
N GLN A 192 -17.36 -12.85 25.73
CA GLN A 192 -17.84 -13.62 26.88
C GLN A 192 -17.13 -14.97 26.99
N LEU A 193 -16.85 -15.65 25.86
CA LEU A 193 -16.05 -16.87 25.87
C LEU A 193 -14.68 -16.63 26.50
N LEU A 194 -13.95 -15.58 26.01
CA LEU A 194 -12.65 -15.24 26.54
C LEU A 194 -12.69 -14.86 28.02
N THR A 195 -13.64 -14.02 28.42
CA THR A 195 -13.80 -13.60 29.82
C THR A 195 -14.10 -14.76 30.74
N THR A 196 -15.01 -15.66 30.33
CA THR A 196 -15.37 -16.84 31.11
C THR A 196 -14.16 -17.77 31.27
N LEU A 197 -13.40 -18.03 30.20
CA LEU A 197 -12.18 -18.85 30.29
C LEU A 197 -11.14 -18.25 31.25
N ARG A 198 -11.06 -16.90 31.34
CA ARG A 198 -10.14 -16.20 32.26
C ARG A 198 -10.53 -16.35 33.75
N THR A 199 -11.78 -16.69 34.06
CA THR A 199 -12.19 -16.95 35.43
C THR A 199 -11.85 -18.37 35.93
N LEU A 200 -11.53 -19.25 34.98
CA LEU A 200 -11.17 -20.65 35.28
C LEU A 200 -9.65 -20.79 35.47
N LYS A 201 -9.25 -21.85 36.16
CA LYS A 201 -7.83 -22.15 36.38
C LYS A 201 -7.32 -23.17 35.34
N PRO A 202 -6.04 -23.10 34.95
CA PRO A 202 -5.41 -24.21 34.24
C PRO A 202 -5.57 -25.54 35.00
N GLY A 203 -5.94 -26.59 34.27
CA GLY A 203 -6.21 -27.90 34.86
C GLY A 203 -7.66 -28.10 35.33
N ASP A 204 -8.50 -27.07 35.36
CA ASP A 204 -9.92 -27.23 35.67
C ASP A 204 -10.62 -28.02 34.54
N THR A 205 -11.58 -28.89 34.94
CA THR A 205 -12.48 -29.50 33.96
C THR A 205 -13.61 -28.54 33.64
N ALA A 206 -13.75 -28.18 32.36
CA ALA A 206 -14.84 -27.34 31.86
C ALA A 206 -15.88 -28.17 31.13
N GLN A 207 -17.16 -28.00 31.49
CA GLN A 207 -18.30 -28.51 30.73
C GLN A 207 -18.65 -27.45 29.65
N ILE A 208 -18.65 -27.86 28.39
CA ILE A 208 -18.83 -26.97 27.24
C ILE A 208 -20.14 -27.31 26.56
N ALA A 209 -21.08 -26.38 26.53
CA ALA A 209 -22.27 -26.45 25.71
C ALA A 209 -21.98 -25.77 24.34
N TYR A 210 -22.37 -26.41 23.27
CA TYR A 210 -22.14 -25.91 21.90
C TYR A 210 -23.28 -26.31 20.96
N VAL A 211 -23.36 -25.63 19.82
CA VAL A 211 -24.27 -25.96 18.72
C VAL A 211 -23.45 -26.36 17.50
N ARG A 212 -23.74 -27.54 16.96
CA ARG A 212 -23.17 -28.11 15.74
C ARG A 212 -24.30 -28.41 14.76
N ASP A 213 -24.21 -27.88 13.55
CA ASP A 213 -25.24 -28.08 12.49
C ASP A 213 -26.69 -27.80 13.03
N GLY A 214 -26.83 -26.77 13.86
CA GLY A 214 -28.10 -26.39 14.47
C GLY A 214 -28.54 -27.25 15.66
N GLN A 215 -27.82 -28.34 16.02
CA GLN A 215 -28.15 -29.23 17.11
C GLN A 215 -27.33 -28.91 18.37
N PRO A 216 -27.95 -28.72 19.53
CA PRO A 216 -27.25 -28.52 20.80
C PRO A 216 -26.58 -29.82 21.27
N ALA A 217 -25.37 -29.67 21.80
CA ALA A 217 -24.60 -30.76 22.36
C ALA A 217 -23.76 -30.26 23.54
N THR A 218 -23.23 -31.18 24.33
CA THR A 218 -22.34 -30.88 25.45
C THR A 218 -21.14 -31.83 25.44
N THR A 219 -20.00 -31.32 25.88
CA THR A 219 -18.78 -32.11 26.08
C THR A 219 -18.04 -31.57 27.30
N SER A 220 -16.98 -32.25 27.73
CA SER A 220 -16.14 -31.80 28.82
C SER A 220 -14.66 -32.00 28.46
N THR A 221 -13.79 -31.11 28.94
CA THR A 221 -12.34 -31.21 28.75
C THR A 221 -11.59 -30.55 29.90
N VAL A 222 -10.34 -30.95 30.07
CA VAL A 222 -9.41 -30.30 31.00
C VAL A 222 -8.71 -29.15 30.29
N LEU A 223 -8.79 -27.95 30.86
CA LEU A 223 -8.21 -26.75 30.25
C LEU A 223 -6.67 -26.73 30.37
N ALA A 224 -6.01 -26.39 29.29
CA ALA A 224 -4.56 -26.25 29.26
C ALA A 224 -4.11 -24.89 29.85
N GLN A 225 -2.83 -24.78 30.16
CA GLN A 225 -2.21 -23.53 30.62
C GLN A 225 -1.57 -22.77 29.43
N THR A 226 -1.75 -21.46 29.40
CA THR A 226 -1.00 -20.55 28.52
C THR A 226 -0.69 -19.25 29.24
N GLN A 227 0.28 -18.51 28.76
CA GLN A 227 0.62 -17.17 29.24
C GLN A 227 -0.05 -16.12 28.34
N ARG A 228 -0.83 -15.20 28.92
CA ARG A 228 -1.48 -14.11 28.14
C ARG A 228 -1.55 -12.83 28.98
N PRO A 229 -1.51 -11.65 28.35
CA PRO A 229 -1.77 -10.38 29.02
C PRO A 229 -3.25 -10.24 29.40
N PRO A 230 -3.63 -9.28 30.26
CA PRO A 230 -5.03 -8.96 30.52
C PRO A 230 -5.79 -8.62 29.24
N LEU A 231 -7.11 -8.90 29.21
CA LEU A 231 -7.93 -8.66 28.03
C LEU A 231 -8.12 -7.17 27.70
N ASP A 232 -8.00 -6.30 28.70
CA ASP A 232 -8.14 -4.85 28.63
C ASP A 232 -6.79 -4.11 28.50
N ASP A 233 -5.69 -4.82 28.70
CA ASP A 233 -4.34 -4.29 28.54
C ASP A 233 -3.42 -5.29 27.80
N PRO A 234 -3.41 -5.26 26.46
CA PRO A 234 -2.58 -6.16 25.63
C PRO A 234 -1.05 -6.04 25.86
N LYS A 235 -0.60 -4.92 26.46
CA LYS A 235 0.81 -4.68 26.83
C LYS A 235 1.08 -4.93 28.30
N GLY A 236 0.06 -5.31 29.06
CA GLY A 236 0.15 -5.60 30.48
C GLY A 236 0.96 -6.85 30.80
N GLN A 237 1.21 -7.05 32.08
CA GLN A 237 1.99 -8.18 32.55
C GLN A 237 1.27 -9.50 32.25
N VAL A 238 1.97 -10.41 31.57
CA VAL A 238 1.42 -11.74 31.23
C VAL A 238 1.22 -12.60 32.48
N ALA A 239 0.12 -13.34 32.51
CA ALA A 239 -0.21 -14.27 33.59
C ALA A 239 -0.63 -15.65 33.04
N ALA A 240 -0.47 -16.68 33.86
CA ALA A 240 -0.95 -18.00 33.53
C ALA A 240 -2.49 -18.03 33.54
N VAL A 241 -3.07 -18.46 32.43
CA VAL A 241 -4.53 -18.51 32.24
C VAL A 241 -4.96 -19.85 31.64
N ALA A 242 -6.21 -20.20 31.84
CA ALA A 242 -6.83 -21.37 31.23
C ALA A 242 -7.06 -21.14 29.71
N ALA A 243 -6.80 -22.17 28.92
CA ALA A 243 -6.97 -22.14 27.47
C ALA A 243 -7.72 -23.39 26.98
N LEU A 244 -8.66 -23.16 26.06
CA LEU A 244 -9.41 -24.20 25.37
C LEU A 244 -8.72 -24.68 24.09
N GLY A 245 -7.81 -23.89 23.54
CA GLY A 245 -7.12 -24.19 22.28
C GLY A 245 -8.02 -23.97 21.07
N VAL A 246 -8.69 -22.82 21.03
CA VAL A 246 -9.55 -22.40 19.91
C VAL A 246 -9.25 -20.97 19.50
N GLY A 247 -9.43 -20.69 18.21
CA GLY A 247 -9.55 -19.36 17.65
C GLY A 247 -10.97 -19.01 17.26
N LEU A 248 -11.24 -17.77 16.91
CA LEU A 248 -12.51 -17.31 16.37
C LEU A 248 -12.57 -17.54 14.86
N VAL A 249 -13.72 -18.00 14.37
CA VAL A 249 -14.11 -17.89 12.96
C VAL A 249 -15.07 -16.70 12.85
N PRO A 250 -14.67 -15.58 12.25
CA PRO A 250 -15.58 -14.46 12.04
C PRO A 250 -16.80 -14.88 11.21
N SER A 251 -17.96 -14.32 11.53
CA SER A 251 -19.21 -14.62 10.82
C SER A 251 -19.24 -14.06 9.39
N THR A 252 -18.43 -13.04 9.13
CA THR A 252 -18.31 -12.41 7.82
C THR A 252 -17.04 -12.85 7.10
N PRO A 253 -17.07 -13.07 5.78
CA PRO A 253 -15.88 -13.40 5.02
C PRO A 253 -14.88 -12.22 5.04
N THR A 254 -13.60 -12.51 5.05
CA THR A 254 -12.52 -11.50 4.99
C THR A 254 -12.53 -10.69 3.70
N ARG A 255 -13.11 -11.26 2.63
CA ARG A 255 -13.19 -10.63 1.30
C ARG A 255 -14.52 -10.89 0.64
N ILE A 256 -14.91 -9.96 -0.23
CA ILE A 256 -16.11 -10.06 -1.06
C ILE A 256 -15.68 -10.03 -2.52
N THR A 257 -16.08 -11.03 -3.30
CA THR A 257 -15.95 -11.03 -4.76
C THR A 257 -17.17 -10.37 -5.38
N TYR A 258 -16.95 -9.57 -6.41
CA TYR A 258 -17.99 -8.81 -7.09
C TYR A 258 -18.15 -9.29 -8.53
N GLY A 259 -19.38 -9.27 -9.04
CA GLY A 259 -19.58 -9.42 -10.47
C GLY A 259 -18.96 -8.24 -11.24
N PRO A 260 -18.66 -8.38 -12.56
CA PRO A 260 -17.95 -7.37 -13.35
C PRO A 260 -18.52 -5.96 -13.25
N VAL A 261 -19.84 -5.83 -13.20
CA VAL A 261 -20.52 -4.52 -13.08
C VAL A 261 -20.41 -3.97 -11.66
N GLY A 262 -20.68 -4.79 -10.64
CA GLY A 262 -20.58 -4.39 -9.23
C GLY A 262 -19.15 -4.03 -8.81
N ALA A 263 -18.15 -4.64 -9.45
CA ALA A 263 -16.75 -4.34 -9.19
C ALA A 263 -16.37 -2.87 -9.47
N PHE A 264 -17.05 -2.16 -10.37
CA PHE A 264 -16.79 -0.72 -10.60
C PHE A 264 -17.09 0.12 -9.35
N GLY A 265 -18.27 -0.09 -8.72
CA GLY A 265 -18.62 0.61 -7.48
C GLY A 265 -17.67 0.26 -6.35
N ALA A 266 -17.44 -1.04 -6.10
CA ALA A 266 -16.54 -1.50 -5.06
C ALA A 266 -15.10 -0.99 -5.25
N THR A 267 -14.59 -0.93 -6.48
CA THR A 267 -13.27 -0.37 -6.81
C THR A 267 -13.24 1.14 -6.55
N ALA A 268 -14.30 1.88 -6.88
CA ALA A 268 -14.38 3.31 -6.62
C ALA A 268 -14.38 3.62 -5.12
N ASP A 269 -15.16 2.90 -4.33
CA ASP A 269 -15.23 3.05 -2.87
C ASP A 269 -13.86 2.74 -2.23
N PHE A 270 -13.26 1.59 -2.59
CA PHE A 270 -11.94 1.20 -2.10
C PHE A 270 -10.84 2.22 -2.48
N THR A 271 -10.93 2.80 -3.69
CA THR A 271 -10.00 3.85 -4.13
C THR A 271 -10.18 5.14 -3.33
N GLY A 272 -11.40 5.47 -2.95
CA GLY A 272 -11.69 6.59 -2.04
C GLY A 272 -10.99 6.44 -0.70
N ASP A 273 -11.10 5.26 -0.08
CA ASP A 273 -10.41 4.93 1.18
C ASP A 273 -8.90 4.95 1.02
N MET A 274 -8.38 4.40 -0.09
CA MET A 274 -6.95 4.48 -0.42
C MET A 274 -6.46 5.92 -0.53
N ALA A 275 -7.25 6.83 -1.13
CA ALA A 275 -6.87 8.23 -1.27
C ALA A 275 -6.73 8.91 0.10
N VAL A 276 -7.70 8.70 0.99
CA VAL A 276 -7.64 9.22 2.37
C VAL A 276 -6.43 8.66 3.11
N ASN A 277 -6.25 7.34 3.08
CA ASN A 277 -5.14 6.65 3.77
C ASN A 277 -3.78 7.08 3.23
N THR A 278 -3.63 7.24 1.90
CA THR A 278 -2.39 7.72 1.26
C THR A 278 -2.07 9.13 1.72
N PHE A 279 -3.07 10.04 1.75
CA PHE A 279 -2.87 11.41 2.20
C PHE A 279 -2.48 11.48 3.69
N GLU A 280 -3.11 10.68 4.55
CA GLU A 280 -2.74 10.59 5.96
C GLU A 280 -1.33 9.98 6.15
N ALA A 281 -0.99 8.96 5.38
CA ALA A 281 0.37 8.38 5.40
C ALA A 281 1.42 9.42 4.99
N MET A 282 1.17 10.20 3.94
CA MET A 282 2.07 11.27 3.50
C MET A 282 2.30 12.33 4.56
N LYS A 283 1.26 12.76 5.30
CA LYS A 283 1.39 13.69 6.42
C LYS A 283 2.29 13.15 7.55
N ARG A 284 2.29 11.82 7.74
CA ARG A 284 3.07 11.16 8.79
C ARG A 284 4.53 10.89 8.39
N ILE A 285 4.90 11.01 7.09
CA ILE A 285 6.27 10.75 6.62
C ILE A 285 7.34 11.48 7.47
N PRO A 286 7.22 12.81 7.75
CA PRO A 286 8.23 13.50 8.56
C PRO A 286 8.39 12.92 9.98
N GLN A 287 7.29 12.43 10.56
CA GLN A 287 7.27 11.84 11.92
C GLN A 287 7.92 10.46 11.96
N LYS A 288 8.03 9.77 10.82
CA LYS A 288 8.62 8.43 10.70
C LYS A 288 10.14 8.47 10.40
N VAL A 289 10.72 9.64 10.13
CA VAL A 289 12.18 9.79 9.90
C VAL A 289 13.01 9.32 11.09
N PRO A 290 12.70 9.69 12.36
CA PRO A 290 13.43 9.16 13.51
C PRO A 290 13.36 7.63 13.64
N ALA A 291 12.20 7.03 13.38
CA ALA A 291 12.03 5.57 13.41
C ALA A 291 12.84 4.86 12.31
N LEU A 292 12.96 5.47 11.11
CA LEU A 292 13.86 4.97 10.07
C LEU A 292 15.33 5.01 10.49
N TRP A 293 15.74 6.09 11.15
CA TRP A 293 17.10 6.22 11.66
C TRP A 293 17.38 5.18 12.76
N ALA A 294 16.46 5.00 13.72
CA ALA A 294 16.55 3.99 14.77
C ALA A 294 16.67 2.58 14.19
N ALA A 295 15.87 2.25 13.15
CA ALA A 295 15.96 0.98 12.45
C ALA A 295 17.32 0.74 11.78
N ILE A 296 17.96 1.78 11.22
CA ILE A 296 19.32 1.69 10.63
C ILE A 296 20.38 1.49 11.72
N THR A 297 20.17 2.05 12.90
CA THR A 297 21.14 1.99 14.03
C THR A 297 20.97 0.78 14.95
N GLY A 298 20.05 -0.15 14.64
CA GLY A 298 19.94 -1.47 15.27
C GLY A 298 18.71 -1.68 16.14
N GLU A 299 17.77 -0.74 16.18
CA GLU A 299 16.47 -0.96 16.81
C GLU A 299 15.54 -1.77 15.90
N GLU A 300 14.53 -2.41 16.48
CA GLU A 300 13.51 -3.15 15.72
C GLU A 300 12.74 -2.20 14.78
N ARG A 301 12.60 -2.58 13.52
CA ARG A 301 11.93 -1.75 12.53
C ARG A 301 10.41 -1.86 12.63
N ASP A 302 9.75 -0.73 12.85
CA ASP A 302 8.30 -0.61 12.82
C ASP A 302 7.78 -0.86 11.39
N ILE A 303 6.80 -1.75 11.26
CA ILE A 303 6.16 -2.11 9.97
C ILE A 303 5.51 -0.89 9.27
N ASP A 304 5.14 0.14 10.04
CA ASP A 304 4.56 1.38 9.51
C ASP A 304 5.61 2.36 8.97
N THR A 305 6.90 2.00 8.96
CA THR A 305 7.93 2.87 8.38
C THR A 305 7.89 2.83 6.86
N PRO A 306 8.15 3.97 6.19
CA PRO A 306 8.22 4.01 4.72
C PRO A 306 9.26 3.03 4.17
N ILE A 307 8.92 2.43 3.02
CA ILE A 307 9.79 1.53 2.26
C ILE A 307 10.20 2.18 0.94
N SER A 308 11.37 1.82 0.44
CA SER A 308 11.83 2.22 -0.89
C SER A 308 11.33 1.25 -1.98
N VAL A 309 11.66 1.55 -3.25
CA VAL A 309 11.44 0.63 -4.37
C VAL A 309 12.14 -0.71 -4.14
N VAL A 310 13.30 -0.71 -3.46
CA VAL A 310 14.04 -1.94 -3.10
C VAL A 310 13.23 -2.76 -2.09
N GLY A 311 12.73 -2.11 -1.03
CA GLY A 311 11.85 -2.76 -0.04
C GLY A 311 10.58 -3.31 -0.66
N ALA A 312 9.90 -2.51 -1.49
CA ALA A 312 8.70 -2.95 -2.20
C ALA A 312 8.97 -4.17 -3.12
N SER A 313 10.11 -4.18 -3.83
CA SER A 313 10.50 -5.32 -4.66
C SER A 313 10.81 -6.58 -3.83
N ARG A 314 11.41 -6.42 -2.64
CA ARG A 314 11.63 -7.53 -1.70
C ARG A 314 10.31 -8.11 -1.19
N LEU A 315 9.37 -7.26 -0.78
CA LEU A 315 8.04 -7.69 -0.35
C LEU A 315 7.29 -8.41 -1.49
N GLY A 316 7.45 -7.93 -2.74
CA GLY A 316 6.98 -8.64 -3.92
C GLY A 316 7.62 -10.02 -4.07
N GLY A 317 8.91 -10.15 -3.76
CA GLY A 317 9.63 -11.42 -3.71
C GLY A 317 9.08 -12.38 -2.66
N GLU A 318 8.88 -11.89 -1.43
CA GLU A 318 8.29 -12.67 -0.33
C GLU A 318 6.85 -13.11 -0.66
N ALA A 319 6.06 -12.22 -1.28
CA ALA A 319 4.70 -12.55 -1.68
C ALA A 319 4.66 -13.72 -2.69
N VAL A 320 5.55 -13.73 -3.70
CA VAL A 320 5.63 -14.83 -4.67
C VAL A 320 6.18 -16.10 -4.04
N GLU A 321 7.17 -16.01 -3.16
CA GLU A 321 7.74 -17.18 -2.44
C GLU A 321 6.70 -17.91 -1.57
N ASN A 322 5.75 -17.17 -1.03
CA ASN A 322 4.68 -17.69 -0.16
C ASN A 322 3.33 -17.85 -0.88
N ASP A 323 3.32 -17.92 -2.22
CA ASP A 323 2.11 -18.02 -3.06
C ASP A 323 1.03 -16.94 -2.77
N ALA A 324 1.44 -15.82 -2.18
CA ALA A 324 0.59 -14.69 -1.81
C ALA A 324 0.42 -13.69 -2.98
N TRP A 325 0.04 -14.17 -4.16
CA TRP A 325 -0.09 -13.36 -5.38
C TRP A 325 -1.01 -12.15 -5.22
N LEU A 326 -2.06 -12.29 -4.41
CA LEU A 326 -2.93 -11.15 -4.14
C LEU A 326 -2.18 -10.01 -3.43
N LEU A 327 -1.31 -10.35 -2.46
CA LEU A 327 -0.47 -9.35 -1.79
C LEU A 327 0.47 -8.66 -2.80
N PHE A 328 1.08 -9.43 -3.72
CA PHE A 328 1.89 -8.88 -4.80
C PHE A 328 1.14 -7.82 -5.62
N PHE A 329 -0.08 -8.14 -6.06
CA PHE A 329 -0.89 -7.20 -6.83
C PHE A 329 -1.40 -6.03 -6.00
N MET A 330 -1.75 -6.22 -4.72
CA MET A 330 -2.14 -5.12 -3.84
C MET A 330 -0.98 -4.16 -3.55
N LEU A 331 0.24 -4.67 -3.41
CA LEU A 331 1.46 -3.84 -3.31
C LEU A 331 1.67 -3.02 -4.60
N PHE A 332 1.49 -3.63 -5.76
CA PHE A 332 1.55 -2.95 -7.06
C PHE A 332 0.50 -1.84 -7.18
N VAL A 333 -0.74 -2.11 -6.79
CA VAL A 333 -1.84 -1.13 -6.76
C VAL A 333 -1.49 0.04 -5.84
N SER A 334 -1.10 -0.25 -4.59
CA SER A 334 -0.76 0.77 -3.59
C SER A 334 0.39 1.65 -4.04
N LEU A 335 1.43 1.06 -4.63
CA LEU A 335 2.58 1.80 -5.13
C LEU A 335 2.21 2.71 -6.31
N ASN A 336 1.45 2.21 -7.28
CA ASN A 336 0.98 3.03 -8.40
C ASN A 336 0.11 4.19 -7.91
N PHE A 337 -0.81 3.92 -7.00
CA PHE A 337 -1.65 4.95 -6.43
C PHE A 337 -0.83 6.02 -5.69
N PHE A 338 0.12 5.60 -4.86
CA PHE A 338 1.03 6.50 -4.16
C PHE A 338 1.84 7.36 -5.12
N ILE A 339 2.47 6.78 -6.15
CA ILE A 339 3.25 7.51 -7.15
C ILE A 339 2.37 8.52 -7.89
N GLY A 340 1.14 8.11 -8.28
CA GLY A 340 0.19 8.99 -8.94
C GLY A 340 -0.18 10.22 -8.10
N VAL A 341 -0.47 10.04 -6.81
CA VAL A 341 -0.77 11.13 -5.87
C VAL A 341 0.47 11.99 -5.62
N PHE A 342 1.62 11.36 -5.39
CA PHE A 342 2.87 12.06 -5.09
C PHE A 342 3.30 12.98 -6.24
N ASN A 343 3.19 12.54 -7.49
CA ASN A 343 3.53 13.35 -8.65
C ASN A 343 2.60 14.55 -8.87
N LEU A 344 1.39 14.54 -8.29
CA LEU A 344 0.47 15.68 -8.35
C LEU A 344 0.71 16.73 -7.25
N LEU A 345 1.67 16.51 -6.35
CA LEU A 345 2.03 17.53 -5.35
C LEU A 345 2.55 18.79 -6.05
N PRO A 346 2.16 20.00 -5.58
CA PRO A 346 2.55 21.28 -6.19
C PRO A 346 3.99 21.66 -5.85
N LEU A 347 4.94 20.75 -6.10
CA LEU A 347 6.36 20.87 -5.79
C LEU A 347 7.21 20.53 -7.02
N LEU A 348 8.11 21.44 -7.43
CA LEU A 348 9.12 21.08 -8.43
C LEU A 348 10.15 20.09 -7.82
N PRO A 349 10.62 19.09 -8.57
CA PRO A 349 10.45 18.88 -10.01
C PRO A 349 9.28 17.98 -10.42
N LEU A 350 8.28 17.77 -9.56
CA LEU A 350 7.11 16.91 -9.83
C LEU A 350 6.16 17.57 -10.84
N ASP A 351 5.35 16.77 -11.53
CA ASP A 351 4.36 17.24 -12.52
C ASP A 351 3.39 18.27 -11.94
N GLY A 352 2.93 18.04 -10.70
CA GLY A 352 2.06 18.96 -9.97
C GLY A 352 2.67 20.34 -9.77
N GLY A 353 4.00 20.45 -9.65
CA GLY A 353 4.72 21.72 -9.61
C GLY A 353 4.57 22.52 -10.91
N HIS A 354 4.71 21.85 -12.05
CA HIS A 354 4.50 22.48 -13.37
C HIS A 354 3.04 22.89 -13.58
N ILE A 355 2.09 22.08 -13.12
CA ILE A 355 0.66 22.42 -13.12
C ILE A 355 0.41 23.67 -12.28
N ALA A 356 0.91 23.70 -11.04
CA ALA A 356 0.74 24.83 -10.13
C ALA A 356 1.29 26.13 -10.70
N ILE A 357 2.48 26.10 -11.31
CA ILE A 357 3.09 27.26 -11.97
C ILE A 357 2.22 27.74 -13.14
N ALA A 358 1.74 26.81 -13.98
CA ALA A 358 0.91 27.17 -15.13
C ALA A 358 -0.41 27.87 -14.70
N TRP A 359 -1.06 27.39 -13.65
CA TRP A 359 -2.24 28.03 -13.09
C TRP A 359 -1.93 29.34 -12.37
N PHE A 360 -0.81 29.44 -11.67
CA PHE A 360 -0.35 30.69 -11.05
C PHE A 360 -0.08 31.76 -12.12
N GLU A 361 0.61 31.44 -13.23
CA GLU A 361 0.80 32.33 -14.37
C GLU A 361 -0.55 32.86 -14.88
N ARG A 362 -1.50 31.95 -15.09
CA ARG A 362 -2.83 32.32 -15.61
C ARG A 362 -3.59 33.21 -14.65
N ALA A 363 -3.57 32.90 -13.37
CA ALA A 363 -4.26 33.70 -12.33
C ALA A 363 -3.63 35.10 -12.23
N ARG A 364 -2.29 35.16 -12.25
CA ARG A 364 -1.55 36.42 -12.22
C ARG A 364 -1.85 37.30 -13.44
N SER A 365 -1.78 36.76 -14.66
CA SER A 365 -2.09 37.49 -15.89
C SER A 365 -3.54 38.00 -15.88
N TRP A 366 -4.49 37.19 -15.41
CA TRP A 366 -5.89 37.62 -15.28
C TRP A 366 -6.05 38.76 -14.27
N LEU A 367 -5.35 38.71 -13.13
CA LEU A 367 -5.38 39.79 -12.13
C LEU A 367 -4.80 41.09 -12.69
N TYR A 368 -3.63 41.02 -13.37
CA TYR A 368 -2.98 42.19 -13.95
C TYR A 368 -3.85 42.83 -15.04
N ALA A 369 -4.50 42.03 -15.88
CA ALA A 369 -5.45 42.53 -16.86
C ALA A 369 -6.62 43.30 -16.21
N ARG A 370 -7.12 42.81 -15.05
CA ARG A 370 -8.22 43.50 -14.32
C ARG A 370 -7.81 44.83 -13.70
N ILE A 371 -6.56 44.99 -13.30
CA ILE A 371 -6.06 46.22 -12.70
C ILE A 371 -5.41 47.15 -13.72
N GLY A 372 -5.53 46.84 -15.03
CA GLY A 372 -5.00 47.66 -16.13
C GLY A 372 -3.47 47.68 -16.23
N ARG A 373 -2.79 46.66 -15.68
CA ARG A 373 -1.32 46.52 -15.81
C ARG A 373 -0.94 45.56 -16.93
N ALA A 374 0.25 45.75 -17.50
CA ALA A 374 0.81 44.85 -18.49
C ALA A 374 0.98 43.43 -17.93
N ASP A 375 0.81 42.44 -18.80
CA ASP A 375 1.02 41.03 -18.41
C ASP A 375 2.48 40.84 -17.95
N PRO A 376 2.71 40.32 -16.72
CA PRO A 376 4.07 40.12 -16.22
C PRO A 376 4.81 38.96 -16.90
N GLY A 377 4.19 38.28 -17.88
CA GLY A 377 4.79 37.20 -18.63
C GLY A 377 4.92 35.88 -17.85
N ARG A 378 5.85 35.05 -18.26
CA ARG A 378 6.09 33.71 -17.60
C ARG A 378 6.82 33.86 -16.27
N VAL A 379 6.67 32.85 -15.43
CA VAL A 379 7.42 32.75 -14.17
C VAL A 379 8.88 32.40 -14.49
N ASP A 380 9.77 33.12 -13.85
CA ASP A 380 11.21 32.85 -13.91
C ASP A 380 11.55 31.64 -13.03
N TYR A 381 11.78 30.49 -13.66
CA TYR A 381 12.11 29.25 -12.94
C TYR A 381 13.49 29.32 -12.26
N LEU A 382 14.40 30.17 -12.70
CA LEU A 382 15.70 30.37 -12.04
C LEU A 382 15.49 30.82 -10.58
N LYS A 383 14.45 31.63 -10.33
CA LYS A 383 14.08 32.05 -8.97
C LYS A 383 13.52 30.91 -8.12
N LEU A 384 12.97 29.86 -8.75
CA LEU A 384 12.47 28.67 -8.07
C LEU A 384 13.53 27.57 -7.89
N MET A 385 14.69 27.70 -8.56
CA MET A 385 15.78 26.72 -8.49
C MET A 385 16.22 26.40 -7.06
N PRO A 386 16.41 27.38 -6.13
CA PRO A 386 16.80 27.05 -4.76
C PRO A 386 15.77 26.15 -4.05
N LEU A 387 14.48 26.41 -4.26
CA LEU A 387 13.41 25.57 -3.70
C LEU A 387 13.43 24.17 -4.34
N THR A 388 13.60 24.10 -5.67
CA THR A 388 13.69 22.83 -6.40
C THR A 388 14.86 21.99 -5.90
N TYR A 389 16.04 22.58 -5.72
CA TYR A 389 17.20 21.88 -5.15
C TYR A 389 16.98 21.42 -3.71
N ALA A 390 16.31 22.23 -2.88
CA ALA A 390 15.97 21.83 -1.52
C ALA A 390 15.04 20.60 -1.54
N VAL A 391 14.02 20.57 -2.41
CA VAL A 391 13.11 19.41 -2.56
C VAL A 391 13.87 18.18 -3.04
N ILE A 392 14.75 18.31 -4.05
CA ILE A 392 15.59 17.23 -4.57
C ILE A 392 16.51 16.68 -3.47
N LEU A 393 17.15 17.57 -2.70
CA LEU A 393 18.05 17.16 -1.62
C LEU A 393 17.31 16.42 -0.51
N ILE A 394 16.21 16.98 -0.03
CA ILE A 394 15.39 16.36 1.03
C ILE A 394 14.85 15.00 0.54
N GLY A 395 14.27 14.95 -0.66
CA GLY A 395 13.78 13.71 -1.26
C GLY A 395 14.88 12.68 -1.49
N GLY A 396 16.06 13.11 -1.93
CA GLY A 396 17.23 12.26 -2.13
C GLY A 396 17.75 11.66 -0.81
N VAL A 397 17.89 12.49 0.22
CA VAL A 397 18.28 12.02 1.57
C VAL A 397 17.25 11.04 2.13
N PHE A 398 15.96 11.35 2.00
CA PHE A 398 14.89 10.45 2.42
C PHE A 398 14.90 9.11 1.66
N THR A 399 15.13 9.15 0.35
CA THR A 399 15.26 7.94 -0.48
C THR A 399 16.47 7.11 -0.05
N LEU A 400 17.62 7.73 0.23
CA LEU A 400 18.80 7.02 0.72
C LEU A 400 18.56 6.40 2.10
N LEU A 401 17.88 7.11 3.01
CA LEU A 401 17.51 6.57 4.32
C LEU A 401 16.60 5.34 4.18
N THR A 402 15.57 5.41 3.35
CA THR A 402 14.65 4.28 3.14
C THR A 402 15.35 3.10 2.50
N ILE A 403 16.20 3.30 1.48
CA ILE A 403 16.99 2.23 0.85
C ILE A 403 17.93 1.59 1.89
N THR A 404 18.62 2.41 2.69
CA THR A 404 19.54 1.89 3.72
C THR A 404 18.77 1.06 4.76
N ALA A 405 17.63 1.55 5.24
CA ALA A 405 16.77 0.79 6.14
C ALA A 405 16.30 -0.54 5.54
N ASP A 406 15.90 -0.55 4.25
CA ASP A 406 15.44 -1.74 3.55
C ASP A 406 16.55 -2.79 3.32
N VAL A 407 17.82 -2.36 3.28
CA VAL A 407 18.99 -3.25 3.13
C VAL A 407 19.47 -3.77 4.49
N VAL A 408 19.60 -2.88 5.49
CA VAL A 408 20.18 -3.21 6.80
C VAL A 408 19.18 -3.91 7.71
N ASN A 409 17.95 -3.43 7.72
CA ASN A 409 16.86 -3.91 8.59
C ASN A 409 15.54 -3.98 7.81
N PRO A 410 15.38 -4.97 6.91
CA PRO A 410 14.23 -5.06 6.03
C PRO A 410 12.95 -5.43 6.80
N ILE A 411 11.83 -4.85 6.38
CA ILE A 411 10.51 -5.35 6.78
C ILE A 411 10.29 -6.71 6.12
N THR A 412 9.83 -7.68 6.89
CA THR A 412 9.42 -9.02 6.43
C THR A 412 7.96 -9.25 6.81
N LEU A 413 7.16 -9.79 5.89
CA LEU A 413 5.74 -10.06 6.12
C LEU A 413 5.49 -11.51 6.53
N PHE A 414 6.43 -12.40 6.23
CA PHE A 414 6.35 -13.81 6.58
C PHE A 414 7.55 -14.15 7.46
N SER A 415 7.29 -14.66 8.67
CA SER A 415 8.35 -15.19 9.53
C SER A 415 9.01 -16.40 8.84
N ARG A 416 10.33 -16.38 8.73
CA ARG A 416 11.10 -17.54 8.28
C ARG A 416 11.19 -18.58 9.37
#